data_d0d0ecd338d51cb5eabe9d0f70384665
#
_entry.id   d0d0ecd338d51cb5eabe9d0f70384665
#
_cell.length_a   1.000
_cell.length_b   1.000
_cell.length_c   1.000
_cell.angle_alpha   90.00
_cell.angle_beta   90.00
_cell.angle_gamma   90.00
#
_symmetry.space_group_name_H-M   'P 1'
#
loop_
_entity.id
_entity.type
_entity.pdbx_description
1 polymer ?
#
loop_
_entity_poly.entity_id
_entity_poly.type
_entity_poly.pdbx_seq_one_letter_code
_entity_poly.pdbx_strand_id
1 'polypeptide(L)'
;MTSNTFSNRFTLIVDCNWLLQSRFSVLSKGFIKDNSDRVKEHAKEELRDLLARSINVILNRFPAIDNIVLVEDGGSWRKRIQVTDTVGEVDYKSNREEERNKSEFDWPLIFSVLDDLAKTAITLGITVTRDYEIEGDDWCWYWSKLLNSKGINCLIWSSDCDLKQLTHYDSDNATYTVWYNDKNGVWIPESLRDDSNDIDFFMKPQPDNQVLEDIKRKSKSTTYFNPDQIVIKKTICGDAGDMVMPCIRYRKGRRVYGVGNKDYEKLIKELNINTLTEFFEKIDKVIDWLLTQKKYKGLGLSRDTLKNRLRENLRLVWLSKSSYPKDILEKMDKMKDEYNIFDISYIKSNYRCLAPEDTNEMESIFEEAEVGTDNDDLPF
;
A
#
# COMPACT_ATOMS: atom_id res chain seq x y z
N MET A 1 2.24 -37.96 -11.55
CA MET A 1 2.86 -37.01 -10.62
C MET A 1 3.32 -35.82 -11.45
N THR A 2 2.46 -34.83 -11.60
CA THR A 2 2.81 -33.59 -12.26
C THR A 2 3.69 -32.82 -11.25
N SER A 3 4.96 -32.65 -11.61
CA SER A 3 5.86 -31.77 -10.87
C SER A 3 5.22 -30.37 -10.82
N ASN A 4 4.70 -29.98 -9.65
CA ASN A 4 4.43 -28.58 -9.36
C ASN A 4 5.78 -27.86 -9.44
N THR A 5 6.12 -27.37 -10.62
CA THR A 5 7.14 -26.33 -10.75
C THR A 5 6.51 -25.10 -10.07
N PHE A 6 6.84 -24.90 -8.77
CA PHE A 6 6.52 -23.65 -8.09
C PHE A 6 6.98 -22.51 -8.99
N SER A 7 6.04 -21.64 -9.30
CA SER A 7 6.30 -20.53 -10.20
C SER A 7 7.37 -19.64 -9.58
N ASN A 8 8.55 -19.55 -10.18
CA ASN A 8 9.59 -18.58 -9.85
C ASN A 8 9.18 -17.15 -10.22
N ARG A 9 7.90 -16.92 -10.51
CA ARG A 9 7.38 -15.63 -10.92
C ARG A 9 7.35 -14.67 -9.75
N PHE A 10 7.76 -13.44 -10.05
CA PHE A 10 7.87 -12.39 -9.07
C PHE A 10 7.38 -11.06 -9.64
N THR A 11 6.29 -10.54 -9.08
CA THR A 11 5.69 -9.28 -9.55
C THR A 11 6.04 -8.14 -8.62
N LEU A 12 6.49 -7.03 -9.21
CA LEU A 12 6.63 -5.75 -8.53
C LEU A 12 5.28 -5.02 -8.51
N ILE A 13 4.79 -4.66 -7.33
CA ILE A 13 3.64 -3.78 -7.16
C ILE A 13 4.18 -2.41 -6.76
N VAL A 14 3.95 -1.41 -7.59
CA VAL A 14 4.44 -0.03 -7.40
C VAL A 14 3.33 0.86 -6.87
N ASP A 15 3.51 1.43 -5.70
CA ASP A 15 2.69 2.52 -5.19
C ASP A 15 3.09 3.82 -5.93
N CYS A 16 2.33 4.16 -6.99
CA CYS A 16 2.65 5.28 -7.86
C CYS A 16 2.50 6.63 -7.17
N ASN A 17 1.56 6.78 -6.25
CA ASN A 17 1.34 8.03 -5.53
C ASN A 17 2.50 8.32 -4.58
N TRP A 18 2.98 7.32 -3.86
CA TRP A 18 4.19 7.46 -3.07
C TRP A 18 5.41 7.74 -3.95
N LEU A 19 5.57 7.02 -5.06
CA LEU A 19 6.69 7.21 -5.97
C LEU A 19 6.71 8.66 -6.50
N LEU A 20 5.55 9.16 -6.96
CA LEU A 20 5.38 10.55 -7.39
C LEU A 20 5.81 11.53 -6.30
N GLN A 21 5.25 11.42 -5.08
CA GLN A 21 5.56 12.33 -3.98
C GLN A 21 7.05 12.33 -3.63
N SER A 22 7.67 11.14 -3.61
CA SER A 22 9.09 10.99 -3.28
C SER A 22 10.01 11.65 -4.32
N ARG A 23 9.63 11.64 -5.59
CA ARG A 23 10.41 12.22 -6.69
C ARG A 23 10.06 13.70 -6.91
N PHE A 24 8.81 14.06 -6.75
CA PHE A 24 8.36 15.46 -6.77
C PHE A 24 9.18 16.35 -5.81
N SER A 25 9.53 15.87 -4.63
CA SER A 25 10.32 16.64 -3.65
C SER A 25 11.63 17.19 -4.22
N VAL A 26 12.22 16.51 -5.21
CA VAL A 26 13.48 16.92 -5.88
C VAL A 26 13.24 18.05 -6.87
N LEU A 27 12.08 18.07 -7.52
CA LEU A 27 11.73 18.98 -8.61
C LEU A 27 10.65 20.01 -8.21
N SER A 28 10.30 20.09 -6.94
CA SER A 28 9.14 20.85 -6.43
C SER A 28 9.10 22.32 -6.88
N LYS A 29 10.28 22.97 -7.00
CA LYS A 29 10.37 24.38 -7.46
C LYS A 29 9.84 24.59 -8.86
N GLY A 30 9.87 23.59 -9.73
CA GLY A 30 9.32 23.66 -11.10
C GLY A 30 7.80 23.70 -11.12
N PHE A 31 7.14 23.20 -10.07
CA PHE A 31 5.68 23.07 -9.97
C PHE A 31 4.98 24.18 -9.17
N ILE A 32 5.66 25.30 -8.90
CA ILE A 32 5.03 26.45 -8.25
C ILE A 32 3.98 27.06 -9.18
N LYS A 33 2.79 27.38 -8.66
CA LYS A 33 1.64 27.92 -9.44
C LYS A 33 2.00 29.15 -10.28
N ASP A 34 2.84 30.02 -9.74
CA ASP A 34 3.23 31.28 -10.39
C ASP A 34 4.36 31.13 -11.42
N ASN A 35 4.91 29.93 -11.62
CA ASN A 35 5.90 29.70 -12.66
C ASN A 35 5.28 29.83 -14.08
N SER A 36 6.12 30.20 -15.04
CA SER A 36 5.71 30.19 -16.45
C SER A 36 5.41 28.77 -16.93
N ASP A 37 4.51 28.65 -17.92
CA ASP A 37 4.11 27.34 -18.48
C ASP A 37 5.32 26.55 -19.00
N ARG A 38 6.31 27.22 -19.59
CA ARG A 38 7.55 26.57 -20.04
C ARG A 38 8.34 25.91 -18.91
N VAL A 39 8.40 26.56 -17.72
CA VAL A 39 9.09 25.97 -16.55
C VAL A 39 8.31 24.80 -16.02
N LYS A 40 6.98 24.91 -15.97
CA LYS A 40 6.08 23.85 -15.52
C LYS A 40 6.14 22.63 -16.43
N GLU A 41 6.11 22.84 -17.76
CA GLU A 41 6.17 21.73 -18.72
C GLU A 41 7.51 21.01 -18.64
N HIS A 42 8.63 21.74 -18.59
CA HIS A 42 9.93 21.13 -18.39
C HIS A 42 10.03 20.33 -17.08
N ALA A 43 9.48 20.86 -15.98
CA ALA A 43 9.44 20.14 -14.71
C ALA A 43 8.59 18.86 -14.78
N LYS A 44 7.49 18.89 -15.54
CA LYS A 44 6.61 17.74 -15.81
C LYS A 44 7.38 16.63 -16.55
N GLU A 45 8.08 17.00 -17.63
CA GLU A 45 8.92 16.07 -18.41
C GLU A 45 10.03 15.45 -17.56
N GLU A 46 10.77 16.27 -16.78
CA GLU A 46 11.80 15.78 -15.88
C GLU A 46 11.26 14.82 -14.80
N LEU A 47 10.08 15.13 -14.25
CA LEU A 47 9.47 14.26 -13.23
C LEU A 47 9.03 12.93 -13.83
N ARG A 48 8.43 12.94 -15.03
CA ARG A 48 8.06 11.74 -15.78
C ARG A 48 9.28 10.85 -16.03
N ASP A 49 10.37 11.43 -16.55
CA ASP A 49 11.63 10.72 -16.78
C ASP A 49 12.20 10.13 -15.47
N LEU A 50 12.12 10.90 -14.38
CA LEU A 50 12.61 10.46 -13.07
C LEU A 50 11.78 9.29 -12.51
N LEU A 51 10.46 9.27 -12.71
CA LEU A 51 9.60 8.13 -12.34
C LEU A 51 9.97 6.88 -13.13
N ALA A 52 10.04 6.99 -14.46
CA ALA A 52 10.39 5.89 -15.36
C ALA A 52 11.77 5.30 -15.02
N ARG A 53 12.78 6.18 -14.82
CA ARG A 53 14.13 5.78 -14.41
C ARG A 53 14.13 5.09 -13.06
N SER A 54 13.31 5.55 -12.12
CA SER A 54 13.20 4.94 -10.79
C SER A 54 12.66 3.51 -10.85
N ILE A 55 11.63 3.27 -11.67
CA ILE A 55 11.09 1.94 -11.93
C ILE A 55 12.18 1.03 -12.55
N ASN A 56 12.86 1.51 -13.58
CA ASN A 56 13.95 0.77 -14.22
C ASN A 56 15.06 0.37 -13.23
N VAL A 57 15.46 1.28 -12.34
CA VAL A 57 16.49 1.02 -11.33
C VAL A 57 16.08 -0.13 -10.39
N ILE A 58 14.82 -0.19 -9.97
CA ILE A 58 14.33 -1.28 -9.13
C ILE A 58 14.28 -2.61 -9.88
N LEU A 59 13.79 -2.60 -11.11
CA LEU A 59 13.74 -3.79 -11.95
C LEU A 59 15.13 -4.36 -12.24
N ASN A 60 16.14 -3.50 -12.44
CA ASN A 60 17.52 -3.93 -12.63
C ASN A 60 18.20 -4.36 -11.32
N ARG A 61 17.80 -3.77 -10.18
CA ARG A 61 18.28 -4.20 -8.87
C ARG A 61 17.83 -5.59 -8.51
N PHE A 62 16.59 -5.94 -8.84
CA PHE A 62 15.99 -7.24 -8.56
C PHE A 62 15.65 -8.00 -9.86
N PRO A 63 16.64 -8.61 -10.53
CA PRO A 63 16.46 -9.26 -11.85
C PRO A 63 15.40 -10.37 -11.86
N ALA A 64 15.12 -10.98 -10.71
CA ALA A 64 14.07 -12.00 -10.57
C ALA A 64 12.64 -11.45 -10.74
N ILE A 65 12.45 -10.13 -10.68
CA ILE A 65 11.17 -9.52 -11.03
C ILE A 65 10.94 -9.73 -12.53
N ASP A 66 9.85 -10.38 -12.87
CA ASP A 66 9.47 -10.74 -14.24
C ASP A 66 8.17 -10.05 -14.69
N ASN A 67 7.49 -9.34 -13.79
CA ASN A 67 6.31 -8.54 -14.11
C ASN A 67 6.16 -7.33 -13.17
N ILE A 68 5.30 -6.39 -13.56
CA ILE A 68 5.03 -5.14 -12.83
C ILE A 68 3.52 -4.84 -12.84
N VAL A 69 3.03 -4.31 -11.73
CA VAL A 69 1.70 -3.72 -11.60
C VAL A 69 1.86 -2.31 -11.03
N LEU A 70 1.26 -1.33 -11.68
CA LEU A 70 1.21 0.05 -11.20
C LEU A 70 -0.13 0.29 -10.50
N VAL A 71 -0.11 0.81 -9.28
CA VAL A 71 -1.32 1.13 -8.55
C VAL A 71 -1.36 2.62 -8.21
N GLU A 72 -2.53 3.22 -8.39
CA GLU A 72 -2.76 4.65 -8.18
C GLU A 72 -3.94 4.92 -7.25
N ASP A 73 -3.84 6.00 -6.47
CA ASP A 73 -4.96 6.51 -5.69
C ASP A 73 -5.98 7.17 -6.62
N GLY A 74 -7.23 6.73 -6.55
CA GLY A 74 -8.33 7.45 -7.18
C GLY A 74 -9.18 8.21 -6.17
N GLY A 75 -9.42 7.62 -5.01
CA GLY A 75 -10.23 8.17 -3.93
C GLY A 75 -10.27 7.22 -2.74
N SER A 76 -11.26 7.33 -1.86
CA SER A 76 -11.36 6.45 -0.70
C SER A 76 -12.81 6.18 -0.33
N TRP A 77 -13.20 4.92 -0.35
CA TRP A 77 -14.47 4.44 0.18
C TRP A 77 -14.58 4.66 1.70
N ARG A 78 -13.43 4.78 2.40
CA ARG A 78 -13.37 5.02 3.85
C ARG A 78 -13.99 6.35 4.25
N LYS A 79 -14.08 7.32 3.34
CA LYS A 79 -14.80 8.58 3.54
C LYS A 79 -16.30 8.39 3.80
N ARG A 80 -16.86 7.22 3.48
CA ARG A 80 -18.24 6.85 3.81
C ARG A 80 -18.42 6.47 5.29
N ILE A 81 -17.32 6.24 6.03
CA ILE A 81 -17.34 5.85 7.45
C ILE A 81 -17.34 7.11 8.29
N GLN A 82 -18.48 7.40 8.92
CA GLN A 82 -18.57 8.49 9.89
C GLN A 82 -18.09 8.02 11.26
N VAL A 83 -17.13 8.72 11.81
CA VAL A 83 -16.55 8.44 13.13
C VAL A 83 -16.90 9.59 14.06
N THR A 84 -17.77 9.33 15.03
CA THR A 84 -18.19 10.33 16.03
C THR A 84 -17.65 9.94 17.40
N ASP A 85 -17.06 10.88 18.11
CA ASP A 85 -16.63 10.69 19.50
C ASP A 85 -17.05 11.87 20.41
N THR A 86 -16.68 11.80 21.69
CA THR A 86 -16.99 12.82 22.70
C THR A 86 -16.28 14.15 22.46
N VAL A 87 -15.32 14.22 21.54
CA VAL A 87 -14.53 15.42 21.22
C VAL A 87 -15.03 16.11 19.96
N GLY A 88 -15.71 15.37 19.09
CA GLY A 88 -16.30 15.85 17.83
C GLY A 88 -16.12 14.87 16.68
N GLU A 89 -16.77 15.18 15.56
CA GLU A 89 -16.64 14.42 14.31
C GLU A 89 -15.29 14.68 13.67
N VAL A 90 -14.74 13.66 13.03
CA VAL A 90 -13.52 13.73 12.24
C VAL A 90 -13.68 12.89 11.01
N ASP A 91 -13.51 13.49 9.86
CA ASP A 91 -13.59 12.78 8.59
C ASP A 91 -12.21 12.23 8.21
N TYR A 92 -12.21 11.01 7.71
CA TYR A 92 -11.02 10.33 7.23
C TYR A 92 -10.30 11.16 6.16
N LYS A 93 -9.00 11.40 6.37
CA LYS A 93 -8.11 12.17 5.48
C LYS A 93 -8.62 13.59 5.11
N SER A 94 -9.47 14.21 5.92
CA SER A 94 -10.09 15.52 5.63
C SER A 94 -9.08 16.68 5.54
N ASN A 95 -7.95 16.58 6.21
CA ASN A 95 -6.90 17.61 6.19
C ASN A 95 -6.16 17.71 4.84
N ARG A 96 -6.08 16.62 4.06
CA ARG A 96 -5.24 16.56 2.85
C ARG A 96 -5.66 17.55 1.77
N GLU A 97 -6.97 17.71 1.53
CA GLU A 97 -7.49 18.65 0.54
C GLU A 97 -7.23 20.10 0.94
N GLU A 98 -7.45 20.42 2.21
CA GLU A 98 -7.19 21.76 2.75
C GLU A 98 -5.70 22.12 2.64
N GLU A 99 -4.80 21.19 2.97
CA GLU A 99 -3.36 21.36 2.84
C GLU A 99 -2.92 21.57 1.38
N ARG A 100 -3.48 20.81 0.43
CA ARG A 100 -3.21 20.99 -1.00
C ARG A 100 -3.69 22.36 -1.52
N ASN A 101 -4.88 22.79 -1.10
CA ASN A 101 -5.43 24.08 -1.50
C ASN A 101 -4.60 25.27 -1.00
N LYS A 102 -4.02 25.14 0.20
CA LYS A 102 -3.12 26.16 0.78
C LYS A 102 -1.69 26.12 0.24
N SER A 103 -1.34 25.06 -0.46
CA SER A 103 -0.01 24.86 -1.04
C SER A 103 0.27 25.79 -2.21
N GLU A 104 1.52 26.20 -2.37
CA GLU A 104 2.01 26.97 -3.52
C GLU A 104 2.13 26.12 -4.80
N PHE A 105 2.00 24.80 -4.70
CA PHE A 105 2.22 23.86 -5.80
C PHE A 105 0.98 23.64 -6.66
N ASP A 106 1.20 23.44 -7.97
CA ASP A 106 0.20 23.08 -8.98
C ASP A 106 -0.08 21.56 -8.93
N TRP A 107 -0.88 21.12 -7.97
CA TRP A 107 -1.22 19.72 -7.78
C TRP A 107 -1.87 19.03 -8.97
N PRO A 108 -2.80 19.69 -9.72
CA PRO A 108 -3.33 19.11 -10.95
C PRO A 108 -2.24 18.75 -11.96
N LEU A 109 -1.28 19.65 -12.16
CA LEU A 109 -0.15 19.40 -13.06
C LEU A 109 0.74 18.26 -12.55
N ILE A 110 1.01 18.21 -11.24
CA ILE A 110 1.82 17.13 -10.64
C ILE A 110 1.16 15.78 -10.86
N PHE A 111 -0.16 15.66 -10.61
CA PHE A 111 -0.88 14.42 -10.82
C PHE A 111 -1.01 14.02 -12.29
N SER A 112 -1.01 15.00 -13.21
CA SER A 112 -1.03 14.69 -14.65
C SER A 112 0.20 13.89 -15.11
N VAL A 113 1.30 13.92 -14.35
CA VAL A 113 2.48 13.07 -14.61
C VAL A 113 2.15 11.57 -14.43
N LEU A 114 1.32 11.24 -13.45
CA LEU A 114 0.84 9.85 -13.28
C LEU A 114 -0.09 9.46 -14.42
N ASP A 115 -0.98 10.36 -14.86
CA ASP A 115 -1.88 10.10 -15.99
C ASP A 115 -1.07 9.76 -17.26
N ASP A 116 0.02 10.49 -17.51
CA ASP A 116 0.90 10.24 -18.66
C ASP A 116 1.68 8.91 -18.50
N LEU A 117 2.19 8.62 -17.29
CA LEU A 117 2.84 7.34 -16.98
C LEU A 117 1.87 6.17 -17.17
N ALA A 118 0.63 6.31 -16.68
CA ALA A 118 -0.40 5.28 -16.78
C ALA A 118 -0.75 4.97 -18.23
N LYS A 119 -0.99 6.01 -19.06
CA LYS A 119 -1.27 5.86 -20.49
C LYS A 119 -0.16 5.09 -21.20
N THR A 120 1.09 5.51 -20.98
CA THR A 120 2.26 4.85 -21.57
C THR A 120 2.38 3.40 -21.11
N ALA A 121 2.20 3.17 -19.80
CA ALA A 121 2.28 1.83 -19.23
C ALA A 121 1.20 0.88 -19.80
N ILE A 122 -0.04 1.36 -19.95
CA ILE A 122 -1.14 0.59 -20.55
C ILE A 122 -0.81 0.25 -22.01
N THR A 123 -0.30 1.21 -22.80
CA THR A 123 0.11 0.97 -24.19
C THR A 123 1.18 -0.11 -24.30
N LEU A 124 2.08 -0.22 -23.31
CA LEU A 124 3.08 -1.27 -23.22
C LEU A 124 2.51 -2.61 -22.71
N GLY A 125 1.23 -2.68 -22.37
CA GLY A 125 0.61 -3.89 -21.81
C GLY A 125 0.83 -4.08 -20.31
N ILE A 126 1.31 -3.06 -19.60
CA ILE A 126 1.49 -3.10 -18.15
C ILE A 126 0.12 -2.93 -17.48
N THR A 127 -0.14 -3.76 -16.47
CA THR A 127 -1.34 -3.62 -15.66
C THR A 127 -1.27 -2.34 -14.81
N VAL A 128 -2.24 -1.45 -14.99
CA VAL A 128 -2.41 -0.22 -14.20
C VAL A 128 -3.80 -0.24 -13.56
N THR A 129 -3.89 0.10 -12.28
CA THR A 129 -5.19 0.16 -11.59
C THR A 129 -5.41 1.47 -10.88
N ARG A 130 -6.59 2.05 -11.12
CA ARG A 130 -7.10 3.25 -10.48
C ARG A 130 -8.63 3.21 -10.46
N ASP A 131 -9.25 3.62 -9.38
CA ASP A 131 -10.70 3.82 -9.27
C ASP A 131 -10.99 4.99 -8.34
N TYR A 132 -12.01 5.79 -8.64
CA TYR A 132 -12.34 7.01 -7.90
C TYR A 132 -12.77 6.79 -6.42
N GLU A 133 -13.01 5.55 -6.00
CA GLU A 133 -13.37 5.19 -4.62
C GLU A 133 -12.35 4.26 -3.95
N ILE A 134 -11.27 3.87 -4.63
CA ILE A 134 -10.30 2.90 -4.16
C ILE A 134 -8.93 3.56 -4.03
N GLU A 135 -8.30 3.38 -2.88
CA GLU A 135 -6.94 3.88 -2.61
C GLU A 135 -5.87 2.95 -3.20
N GLY A 136 -4.68 3.46 -3.45
CA GLY A 136 -3.53 2.67 -3.89
C GLY A 136 -3.20 1.51 -2.94
N ASP A 137 -3.37 1.73 -1.63
CA ASP A 137 -3.18 0.70 -0.60
C ASP A 137 -4.15 -0.48 -0.77
N ASP A 138 -5.40 -0.19 -1.12
CA ASP A 138 -6.43 -1.20 -1.37
C ASP A 138 -6.07 -2.03 -2.61
N TRP A 139 -5.52 -1.39 -3.66
CA TRP A 139 -5.02 -2.08 -4.84
C TRP A 139 -3.77 -2.91 -4.55
N CYS A 140 -2.85 -2.43 -3.70
CA CYS A 140 -1.71 -3.22 -3.24
C CYS A 140 -2.18 -4.50 -2.52
N TRP A 141 -3.20 -4.39 -1.66
CA TRP A 141 -3.82 -5.55 -1.01
C TRP A 141 -4.43 -6.51 -2.04
N TYR A 142 -5.27 -5.99 -2.94
CA TYR A 142 -5.98 -6.80 -3.93
C TYR A 142 -5.00 -7.60 -4.79
N TRP A 143 -4.02 -6.93 -5.40
CA TRP A 143 -3.06 -7.57 -6.27
C TRP A 143 -2.16 -8.56 -5.53
N SER A 144 -1.67 -8.23 -4.35
CA SER A 144 -0.84 -9.16 -3.59
C SER A 144 -1.60 -10.47 -3.27
N LYS A 145 -2.87 -10.38 -2.87
CA LYS A 145 -3.70 -11.56 -2.58
C LYS A 145 -4.05 -12.37 -3.83
N LEU A 146 -4.46 -11.69 -4.89
CA LEU A 146 -4.78 -12.35 -6.16
C LEU A 146 -3.56 -13.07 -6.74
N LEU A 147 -2.40 -12.42 -6.77
CA LEU A 147 -1.18 -12.98 -7.33
C LEU A 147 -0.65 -14.15 -6.49
N ASN A 148 -0.64 -14.01 -5.16
CA ASN A 148 -0.28 -15.12 -4.28
C ASN A 148 -1.19 -16.35 -4.51
N SER A 149 -2.51 -16.16 -4.66
CA SER A 149 -3.44 -17.26 -4.96
C SER A 149 -3.19 -17.92 -6.31
N LYS A 150 -2.50 -17.23 -7.24
CA LYS A 150 -2.06 -17.77 -8.55
C LYS A 150 -0.64 -18.36 -8.52
N GLY A 151 -0.02 -18.47 -7.34
CA GLY A 151 1.35 -19.00 -7.21
C GLY A 151 2.44 -17.97 -7.54
N ILE A 152 2.17 -16.67 -7.48
CA ILE A 152 3.08 -15.60 -7.85
C ILE A 152 3.49 -14.82 -6.58
N ASN A 153 4.80 -14.67 -6.38
CA ASN A 153 5.34 -13.86 -5.28
C ASN A 153 5.24 -12.36 -5.57
N CYS A 154 5.16 -11.53 -4.53
CA CYS A 154 5.01 -10.09 -4.68
C CYS A 154 6.05 -9.30 -3.89
N LEU A 155 6.54 -8.22 -4.51
CA LEU A 155 7.30 -7.15 -3.88
C LEU A 155 6.49 -5.86 -3.94
N ILE A 156 6.04 -5.34 -2.80
CA ILE A 156 5.42 -4.02 -2.73
C ILE A 156 6.52 -2.98 -2.53
N TRP A 157 6.62 -2.04 -3.46
CA TRP A 157 7.59 -0.95 -3.41
C TRP A 157 6.91 0.35 -3.03
N SER A 158 7.10 0.76 -1.79
CA SER A 158 6.55 1.99 -1.21
C SER A 158 7.32 2.41 0.04
N SER A 159 7.16 3.64 0.49
CA SER A 159 7.58 4.05 1.85
C SER A 159 6.42 4.09 2.84
N ASP A 160 5.21 3.86 2.39
CA ASP A 160 4.07 3.80 3.30
C ASP A 160 4.20 2.60 4.23
N CYS A 161 4.31 2.90 5.52
CA CYS A 161 4.45 1.87 6.54
C CYS A 161 3.18 1.04 6.74
N ASP A 162 2.03 1.52 6.26
CA ASP A 162 0.77 0.80 6.35
C ASP A 162 0.75 -0.42 5.46
N LEU A 163 1.41 -0.34 4.31
CA LEU A 163 1.55 -1.47 3.40
C LEU A 163 2.38 -2.63 3.95
N LYS A 164 3.14 -2.41 5.02
CA LYS A 164 3.83 -3.49 5.72
C LYS A 164 2.87 -4.54 6.29
N GLN A 165 1.62 -4.17 6.59
CA GLN A 165 0.60 -5.12 7.03
C GLN A 165 0.25 -6.17 5.96
N LEU A 166 0.60 -5.91 4.70
CA LEU A 166 0.37 -6.82 3.57
C LEU A 166 1.46 -7.89 3.44
N THR A 167 2.58 -7.76 4.16
CA THR A 167 3.62 -8.77 4.14
C THR A 167 3.10 -10.06 4.76
N HIS A 168 3.27 -11.15 4.02
CA HIS A 168 2.63 -12.38 4.42
C HIS A 168 3.25 -13.57 3.68
N TYR A 169 3.17 -14.76 4.26
CA TYR A 169 3.46 -16.03 3.64
C TYR A 169 2.16 -16.84 3.50
N ASP A 170 1.83 -17.22 2.28
CA ASP A 170 0.71 -18.09 1.95
C ASP A 170 1.22 -19.53 1.86
N SER A 171 1.00 -20.31 2.93
CA SER A 171 1.46 -21.70 3.00
C SER A 171 0.73 -22.63 2.02
N ASP A 172 -0.49 -22.30 1.61
CA ASP A 172 -1.29 -23.13 0.72
C ASP A 172 -0.73 -23.07 -0.72
N ASN A 173 -0.25 -21.91 -1.11
CA ASN A 173 0.31 -21.66 -2.44
C ASN A 173 1.85 -21.58 -2.43
N ALA A 174 2.51 -21.69 -1.28
CA ALA A 174 3.94 -21.51 -1.09
C ALA A 174 4.47 -20.19 -1.67
N THR A 175 3.68 -19.11 -1.52
CA THR A 175 4.01 -17.77 -2.03
C THR A 175 4.11 -16.76 -0.90
N TYR A 176 4.74 -15.63 -1.17
CA TYR A 176 4.90 -14.58 -0.20
C TYR A 176 4.74 -13.20 -0.81
N THR A 177 4.40 -12.25 0.06
CA THR A 177 4.47 -10.82 -0.21
C THR A 177 5.44 -10.18 0.76
N VAL A 178 6.39 -9.41 0.23
CA VAL A 178 7.35 -8.62 1.02
C VAL A 178 7.21 -7.14 0.69
N TRP A 179 7.57 -6.29 1.64
CA TRP A 179 7.58 -4.85 1.45
C TRP A 179 9.02 -4.35 1.34
N TYR A 180 9.27 -3.44 0.40
CA TYR A 180 10.58 -2.88 0.15
C TYR A 180 10.55 -1.36 0.07
N ASN A 181 11.58 -0.75 0.64
CA ASN A 181 11.87 0.66 0.54
C ASN A 181 13.36 0.89 0.39
N ASP A 182 13.78 1.79 -0.51
CA ASP A 182 15.19 2.07 -0.78
C ASP A 182 15.97 2.53 0.45
N LYS A 183 15.32 3.21 1.38
CA LYS A 183 15.93 3.73 2.61
C LYS A 183 16.00 2.67 3.70
N ASN A 184 14.92 1.90 3.87
CA ASN A 184 14.71 1.01 5.02
C ASN A 184 14.97 -0.47 4.70
N GLY A 185 15.28 -0.82 3.45
CA GLY A 185 15.52 -2.19 3.03
C GLY A 185 14.24 -3.01 2.86
N VAL A 186 14.33 -4.33 3.03
CA VAL A 186 13.22 -5.27 2.88
C VAL A 186 12.64 -5.66 4.22
N TRP A 187 11.29 -5.74 4.29
CA TRP A 187 10.53 -6.21 5.43
C TRP A 187 9.81 -7.50 5.06
N ILE A 188 10.03 -8.51 5.88
CA ILE A 188 9.63 -9.91 5.64
C ILE A 188 8.78 -10.35 6.82
N PRO A 189 7.67 -11.10 6.59
CA PRO A 189 6.88 -11.62 7.70
C PRO A 189 7.69 -12.58 8.56
N GLU A 190 7.51 -12.53 9.87
CA GLU A 190 8.20 -13.39 10.85
C GLU A 190 8.04 -14.89 10.51
N SER A 191 6.92 -15.27 9.90
CA SER A 191 6.64 -16.64 9.47
C SER A 191 7.59 -17.18 8.38
N LEU A 192 8.38 -16.33 7.75
CA LEU A 192 9.44 -16.69 6.80
C LEU A 192 10.84 -16.67 7.43
N ARG A 193 10.95 -16.47 8.74
CA ARG A 193 12.21 -16.58 9.44
C ARG A 193 12.62 -18.06 9.50
N ASP A 194 13.82 -18.34 9.03
CA ASP A 194 14.43 -19.66 9.15
C ASP A 194 14.93 -19.84 10.60
N ASP A 195 14.04 -20.25 11.47
CA ASP A 195 14.43 -20.72 12.80
C ASP A 195 14.71 -22.22 12.65
N SER A 196 15.99 -22.54 12.53
CA SER A 196 16.51 -23.91 12.33
C SER A 196 16.06 -24.96 13.38
N ASN A 197 15.22 -24.58 14.31
CA ASN A 197 14.65 -25.44 15.37
C ASN A 197 13.14 -25.67 15.24
N ASP A 198 12.46 -25.05 14.28
CA ASP A 198 11.01 -25.24 14.10
C ASP A 198 10.73 -26.37 13.10
N ILE A 199 10.42 -27.56 13.63
CA ILE A 199 10.06 -28.73 12.82
C ILE A 199 8.85 -28.45 11.92
N ASP A 200 7.89 -27.66 12.40
CA ASP A 200 6.70 -27.28 11.62
C ASP A 200 7.04 -26.40 10.42
N PHE A 201 8.11 -25.63 10.49
CA PHE A 201 8.62 -24.86 9.37
C PHE A 201 9.06 -25.78 8.19
N PHE A 202 9.77 -26.86 8.49
CA PHE A 202 10.26 -27.81 7.46
C PHE A 202 9.15 -28.71 6.88
N MET A 203 8.04 -28.85 7.58
CA MET A 203 6.91 -29.68 7.11
C MET A 203 5.96 -28.93 6.18
N LYS A 204 6.06 -27.59 6.09
CA LYS A 204 5.28 -26.77 5.16
C LYS A 204 5.98 -26.65 3.80
N PRO A 205 5.23 -26.47 2.70
CA PRO A 205 5.83 -26.10 1.44
C PRO A 205 6.69 -24.85 1.61
N GLN A 206 7.97 -24.93 1.25
CA GLN A 206 8.87 -23.79 1.35
C GLN A 206 8.80 -22.99 0.04
N PRO A 207 8.77 -21.64 0.09
CA PRO A 207 8.86 -20.83 -1.10
C PRO A 207 10.23 -21.02 -1.76
N ASP A 208 10.33 -20.68 -3.05
CA ASP A 208 11.64 -20.60 -3.69
C ASP A 208 12.47 -19.51 -2.97
N ASN A 209 13.39 -19.97 -2.15
CA ASN A 209 14.22 -19.10 -1.34
C ASN A 209 15.27 -18.32 -2.15
N GLN A 210 15.59 -18.72 -3.41
CA GLN A 210 16.63 -18.05 -4.17
C GLN A 210 16.31 -16.60 -4.47
N VAL A 211 15.05 -16.31 -4.85
CA VAL A 211 14.59 -14.94 -5.12
C VAL A 211 14.56 -14.11 -3.84
N LEU A 212 14.05 -14.68 -2.75
CA LEU A 212 14.01 -13.99 -1.47
C LEU A 212 15.40 -13.67 -0.94
N GLU A 213 16.33 -14.60 -1.06
CA GLU A 213 17.74 -14.40 -0.68
C GLU A 213 18.44 -13.35 -1.55
N ASP A 214 18.12 -13.29 -2.86
CA ASP A 214 18.65 -12.23 -3.73
C ASP A 214 18.12 -10.85 -3.32
N ILE A 215 16.84 -10.74 -2.97
CA ILE A 215 16.24 -9.50 -2.45
C ILE A 215 16.90 -9.08 -1.14
N LYS A 216 17.07 -10.01 -0.18
CA LYS A 216 17.76 -9.74 1.09
C LYS A 216 19.17 -9.21 0.86
N ARG A 217 19.94 -9.89 0.02
CA ARG A 217 21.33 -9.56 -0.28
C ARG A 217 21.48 -8.18 -0.93
N LYS A 218 20.52 -7.78 -1.79
CA LYS A 218 20.56 -6.50 -2.51
C LYS A 218 19.90 -5.35 -1.74
N SER A 219 19.24 -5.66 -0.64
CA SER A 219 18.64 -4.67 0.24
C SER A 219 19.63 -4.16 1.27
N LYS A 220 19.50 -2.90 1.71
CA LYS A 220 20.34 -2.29 2.75
C LYS A 220 20.22 -3.00 4.10
N SER A 221 19.04 -3.51 4.39
CA SER A 221 18.73 -4.25 5.61
C SER A 221 17.57 -5.20 5.39
N THR A 222 17.51 -6.22 6.23
CA THR A 222 16.40 -7.18 6.30
C THR A 222 15.79 -7.11 7.67
N THR A 223 14.46 -6.91 7.74
CA THR A 223 13.72 -6.87 8.99
C THR A 223 12.62 -7.92 8.97
N TYR A 224 12.67 -8.84 9.90
CA TYR A 224 11.56 -9.76 10.18
C TYR A 224 10.62 -9.13 11.20
N PHE A 225 9.32 -9.22 10.98
CA PHE A 225 8.35 -8.61 11.87
C PHE A 225 6.97 -9.26 11.77
N ASN A 226 6.15 -8.99 12.77
CA ASN A 226 4.76 -9.42 12.78
C ASN A 226 3.86 -8.29 12.21
N PRO A 227 3.28 -8.47 11.01
CA PRO A 227 2.43 -7.46 10.37
C PRO A 227 1.15 -7.14 11.15
N ASP A 228 0.62 -8.09 11.94
CA ASP A 228 -0.59 -7.92 12.74
C ASP A 228 -0.46 -6.79 13.77
N GLN A 229 0.76 -6.57 14.29
CA GLN A 229 1.01 -5.53 15.28
C GLN A 229 0.76 -4.11 14.73
N ILE A 230 0.92 -3.91 13.42
CA ILE A 230 0.59 -2.61 12.77
C ILE A 230 -0.91 -2.34 12.88
N VAL A 231 -1.71 -3.32 12.49
CA VAL A 231 -3.17 -3.22 12.49
C VAL A 231 -3.71 -3.05 13.91
N ILE A 232 -3.26 -3.88 14.86
CA ILE A 232 -3.68 -3.83 16.27
C ILE A 232 -3.34 -2.45 16.86
N LYS A 233 -2.12 -1.97 16.63
CA LYS A 233 -1.68 -0.67 17.13
C LYS A 233 -2.53 0.47 16.60
N LYS A 234 -2.76 0.53 15.27
CA LYS A 234 -3.57 1.58 14.66
C LYS A 234 -5.05 1.49 15.05
N THR A 235 -5.57 0.29 15.26
CA THR A 235 -6.93 0.09 15.78
C THR A 235 -7.11 0.71 17.18
N ILE A 236 -6.10 0.59 18.03
CA ILE A 236 -6.16 1.08 19.42
C ILE A 236 -5.74 2.56 19.52
N CYS A 237 -4.58 2.90 18.95
CA CYS A 237 -3.97 4.22 19.08
C CYS A 237 -4.42 5.23 18.02
N GLY A 238 -5.11 4.76 16.98
CA GLY A 238 -5.42 5.57 15.80
C GLY A 238 -4.19 5.82 14.92
N ASP A 239 -4.41 6.64 13.91
CA ASP A 239 -3.40 7.15 12.98
C ASP A 239 -3.63 8.63 12.70
N ALA A 240 -2.76 9.47 13.20
CA ALA A 240 -2.90 10.92 13.03
C ALA A 240 -2.72 11.39 11.57
N GLY A 241 -1.92 10.66 10.78
CA GLY A 241 -1.68 10.98 9.36
C GLY A 241 -2.94 10.82 8.51
N ASP A 242 -3.75 9.82 8.83
CA ASP A 242 -5.01 9.51 8.14
C ASP A 242 -6.25 10.01 8.89
N MET A 243 -6.05 10.80 9.93
CA MET A 243 -7.14 11.31 10.79
C MET A 243 -7.96 10.19 11.45
N VAL A 244 -7.35 9.01 11.67
CA VAL A 244 -7.96 7.92 12.46
C VAL A 244 -7.69 8.21 13.93
N MET A 245 -8.75 8.39 14.70
CA MET A 245 -8.65 8.77 16.09
C MET A 245 -8.37 7.57 17.01
N PRO A 246 -7.63 7.77 18.14
CA PRO A 246 -7.50 6.73 19.15
C PRO A 246 -8.87 6.20 19.60
N CYS A 247 -8.95 4.91 19.92
CA CYS A 247 -10.21 4.27 20.36
C CYS A 247 -10.81 4.93 21.62
N ILE A 248 -9.98 5.55 22.45
CA ILE A 248 -10.40 6.47 23.51
C ILE A 248 -9.73 7.82 23.24
N ARG A 249 -10.54 8.86 23.11
CA ARG A 249 -10.12 10.25 22.99
C ARG A 249 -10.94 11.12 23.96
N TYR A 250 -10.30 12.02 24.66
CA TYR A 250 -10.97 12.90 25.63
C TYR A 250 -10.28 14.26 25.73
N ARG A 251 -11.04 15.25 26.16
CA ARG A 251 -10.55 16.63 26.35
C ARG A 251 -10.27 16.88 27.83
N LYS A 252 -9.12 17.48 28.11
CA LYS A 252 -8.78 18.00 29.45
C LYS A 252 -8.26 19.42 29.29
N GLY A 253 -9.09 20.38 29.68
CA GLY A 253 -8.86 21.80 29.38
C GLY A 253 -8.86 22.05 27.88
N ARG A 254 -7.81 22.71 27.38
CA ARG A 254 -7.64 22.99 25.93
C ARG A 254 -6.99 21.85 25.14
N ARG A 255 -6.52 20.79 25.80
CA ARG A 255 -5.76 19.71 25.16
C ARG A 255 -6.63 18.47 24.98
N VAL A 256 -6.41 17.78 23.85
CA VAL A 256 -7.00 16.49 23.55
C VAL A 256 -5.97 15.40 23.84
N TYR A 257 -6.41 14.33 24.48
CA TYR A 257 -5.61 13.17 24.87
C TYR A 257 -6.29 11.91 24.33
N GLY A 258 -5.52 10.83 24.21
CA GLY A 258 -6.06 9.54 23.81
C GLY A 258 -5.17 8.38 24.26
N VAL A 259 -5.53 7.18 23.83
CA VAL A 259 -4.67 6.02 23.98
C VAL A 259 -3.43 6.22 23.10
N GLY A 260 -2.25 6.06 23.69
CA GLY A 260 -0.98 6.24 23.00
C GLY A 260 -0.10 5.00 23.08
N ASN A 261 1.09 5.07 22.45
CA ASN A 261 2.02 3.95 22.35
C ASN A 261 2.33 3.26 23.69
N LYS A 262 2.53 4.05 24.77
CA LYS A 262 2.82 3.48 26.11
C LYS A 262 1.68 2.62 26.66
N ASP A 263 0.43 3.00 26.36
CA ASP A 263 -0.74 2.22 26.78
C ASP A 263 -0.85 0.95 25.95
N TYR A 264 -0.63 1.08 24.65
CA TYR A 264 -0.62 -0.02 23.73
C TYR A 264 0.43 -1.07 24.15
N GLU A 265 1.69 -0.69 24.33
CA GLU A 265 2.78 -1.59 24.72
C GLU A 265 2.47 -2.32 26.03
N LYS A 266 1.90 -1.60 27.01
CA LYS A 266 1.49 -2.18 28.28
C LYS A 266 0.35 -3.18 28.12
N LEU A 267 -0.69 -2.80 27.37
CA LEU A 267 -1.86 -3.64 27.08
C LEU A 267 -1.44 -4.94 26.39
N ILE A 268 -0.67 -4.85 25.30
CA ILE A 268 -0.21 -6.01 24.53
C ILE A 268 0.59 -6.97 25.41
N LYS A 269 1.50 -6.42 26.22
CA LYS A 269 2.32 -7.22 27.14
C LYS A 269 1.48 -7.91 28.23
N GLU A 270 0.57 -7.18 28.88
CA GLU A 270 -0.23 -7.72 29.98
C GLU A 270 -1.26 -8.76 29.53
N LEU A 271 -1.81 -8.58 28.34
CA LEU A 271 -2.79 -9.51 27.77
C LEU A 271 -2.16 -10.58 26.87
N ASN A 272 -0.84 -10.52 26.65
CA ASN A 272 -0.09 -11.41 25.75
C ASN A 272 -0.79 -11.53 24.37
N ILE A 273 -0.86 -10.41 23.64
CA ILE A 273 -1.48 -10.34 22.32
C ILE A 273 -0.37 -10.17 21.28
N ASN A 274 -0.20 -11.17 20.41
CA ASN A 274 0.81 -11.16 19.37
C ASN A 274 0.20 -11.12 17.97
N THR A 275 -1.00 -11.68 17.78
CA THR A 275 -1.66 -11.80 16.50
C THR A 275 -3.04 -11.14 16.50
N LEU A 276 -3.57 -10.86 15.29
CA LEU A 276 -4.95 -10.37 15.12
C LEU A 276 -5.97 -11.39 15.65
N THR A 277 -5.74 -12.68 15.46
CA THR A 277 -6.60 -13.73 16.00
C THR A 277 -6.69 -13.62 17.53
N GLU A 278 -5.55 -13.54 18.21
CA GLU A 278 -5.53 -13.35 19.67
C GLU A 278 -6.17 -12.03 20.11
N PHE A 279 -6.01 -10.97 19.32
CA PHE A 279 -6.66 -9.69 19.58
C PHE A 279 -8.19 -9.81 19.52
N PHE A 280 -8.73 -10.49 18.53
CA PHE A 280 -10.17 -10.71 18.42
C PHE A 280 -10.72 -11.62 19.52
N GLU A 281 -10.02 -12.69 19.84
CA GLU A 281 -10.40 -13.60 20.95
C GLU A 281 -10.39 -12.89 22.31
N LYS A 282 -9.47 -11.95 22.49
CA LYS A 282 -9.29 -11.19 23.73
C LYS A 282 -9.94 -9.81 23.72
N ILE A 283 -10.77 -9.48 22.72
CA ILE A 283 -11.33 -8.13 22.55
C ILE A 283 -12.07 -7.61 23.79
N ASP A 284 -12.82 -8.48 24.48
CA ASP A 284 -13.49 -8.10 25.70
C ASP A 284 -12.53 -7.80 26.84
N LYS A 285 -11.40 -8.52 26.93
CA LYS A 285 -10.32 -8.24 27.90
C LYS A 285 -9.59 -6.93 27.57
N VAL A 286 -9.42 -6.62 26.27
CA VAL A 286 -8.86 -5.34 25.81
C VAL A 286 -9.74 -4.19 26.26
N ILE A 287 -11.06 -4.31 26.06
CA ILE A 287 -12.04 -3.31 26.49
C ILE A 287 -12.01 -3.12 28.00
N ASP A 288 -12.03 -4.20 28.77
CA ASP A 288 -11.98 -4.14 30.24
C ASP A 288 -10.68 -3.51 30.73
N TRP A 289 -9.54 -3.89 30.13
CA TRP A 289 -8.25 -3.31 30.47
C TRP A 289 -8.27 -1.78 30.25
N LEU A 290 -8.77 -1.31 29.09
CA LEU A 290 -8.85 0.11 28.77
C LEU A 290 -9.77 0.85 29.77
N LEU A 291 -10.96 0.31 30.07
CA LEU A 291 -11.91 0.96 30.99
C LEU A 291 -11.44 0.99 32.44
N THR A 292 -10.57 0.07 32.85
CA THR A 292 -10.03 0.02 34.23
C THR A 292 -8.85 0.97 34.44
N GLN A 293 -8.22 1.48 33.39
CA GLN A 293 -7.10 2.42 33.52
C GLN A 293 -7.55 3.70 34.25
N LYS A 294 -6.81 4.11 35.29
CA LYS A 294 -7.13 5.28 36.13
C LYS A 294 -7.44 6.55 35.33
N LYS A 295 -6.74 6.76 34.22
CA LYS A 295 -6.88 7.96 33.39
C LYS A 295 -8.14 7.97 32.51
N TYR A 296 -8.74 6.80 32.25
CA TYR A 296 -9.95 6.66 31.46
C TYR A 296 -11.19 6.40 32.32
N LYS A 297 -10.96 5.99 33.57
CA LYS A 297 -12.03 5.80 34.57
C LYS A 297 -12.71 7.15 34.85
N GLY A 298 -14.01 7.20 34.66
CA GLY A 298 -14.79 8.45 34.84
C GLY A 298 -15.06 9.24 33.56
N LEU A 299 -14.62 8.77 32.38
CA LEU A 299 -15.00 9.38 31.10
C LEU A 299 -16.41 9.01 30.64
N GLY A 300 -17.14 8.17 31.41
CA GLY A 300 -18.50 7.72 31.06
C GLY A 300 -18.58 6.82 29.82
N LEU A 301 -17.45 6.20 29.43
CA LEU A 301 -17.40 5.30 28.27
C LEU A 301 -18.03 3.95 28.60
N SER A 302 -18.98 3.52 27.77
CA SER A 302 -19.55 2.17 27.86
C SER A 302 -18.68 1.15 27.08
N ARG A 303 -18.86 -0.15 27.40
CA ARG A 303 -18.24 -1.23 26.64
C ARG A 303 -18.65 -1.18 25.17
N ASP A 304 -19.93 -0.95 24.90
CA ASP A 304 -20.46 -0.91 23.52
C ASP A 304 -19.88 0.26 22.73
N THR A 305 -19.77 1.44 23.36
CA THR A 305 -19.10 2.60 22.73
C THR A 305 -17.68 2.26 22.32
N LEU A 306 -16.91 1.66 23.22
CA LEU A 306 -15.52 1.31 22.94
C LEU A 306 -15.39 0.20 21.90
N LYS A 307 -16.26 -0.80 21.98
CA LYS A 307 -16.34 -1.89 20.99
C LYS A 307 -16.65 -1.38 19.58
N ASN A 308 -17.59 -0.45 19.47
CA ASN A 308 -17.91 0.18 18.19
C ASN A 308 -16.75 1.00 17.66
N ARG A 309 -16.08 1.78 18.50
CA ARG A 309 -14.90 2.56 18.12
C ARG A 309 -13.75 1.68 17.62
N LEU A 310 -13.44 0.58 18.29
CA LEU A 310 -12.42 -0.37 17.85
C LEU A 310 -12.79 -0.98 16.50
N ARG A 311 -14.08 -1.29 16.27
CA ARG A 311 -14.56 -1.82 14.99
C ARG A 311 -14.46 -0.79 13.85
N GLU A 312 -14.81 0.46 14.11
CA GLU A 312 -14.67 1.56 13.14
C GLU A 312 -13.22 1.79 12.78
N ASN A 313 -12.33 1.91 13.77
CA ASN A 313 -10.90 2.05 13.52
C ASN A 313 -10.34 0.88 12.72
N LEU A 314 -10.72 -0.35 13.08
CA LEU A 314 -10.29 -1.54 12.34
C LEU A 314 -10.67 -1.47 10.86
N ARG A 315 -11.90 -1.02 10.55
CA ARG A 315 -12.35 -0.85 9.16
C ARG A 315 -11.59 0.24 8.41
N LEU A 316 -11.09 1.24 9.12
CA LEU A 316 -10.30 2.32 8.52
C LEU A 316 -8.85 1.91 8.23
N VAL A 317 -8.25 1.05 9.07
CA VAL A 317 -6.81 0.78 9.01
C VAL A 317 -6.45 -0.60 8.46
N TRP A 318 -7.36 -1.57 8.48
CA TRP A 318 -7.05 -2.96 8.11
C TRP A 318 -7.32 -3.22 6.63
N LEU A 319 -6.27 -3.53 5.89
CA LEU A 319 -6.33 -3.95 4.50
C LEU A 319 -6.66 -5.44 4.44
N SER A 320 -7.95 -5.77 4.47
CA SER A 320 -8.44 -7.15 4.49
C SER A 320 -9.82 -7.25 3.85
N LYS A 321 -10.10 -8.38 3.22
CA LYS A 321 -11.41 -8.67 2.61
C LYS A 321 -12.59 -8.37 3.54
N SER A 322 -12.45 -8.65 4.83
CA SER A 322 -13.50 -8.41 5.83
C SER A 322 -13.75 -6.94 6.15
N SER A 323 -12.82 -6.05 5.81
CA SER A 323 -12.95 -4.61 6.03
C SER A 323 -13.65 -3.90 4.87
N TYR A 324 -13.60 -4.46 3.66
CA TYR A 324 -14.14 -3.83 2.46
C TYR A 324 -15.65 -3.98 2.33
N PRO A 325 -16.36 -2.93 1.89
CA PRO A 325 -17.73 -3.03 1.42
C PRO A 325 -17.83 -3.98 0.21
N LYS A 326 -18.98 -4.64 0.07
CA LYS A 326 -19.20 -5.61 -1.01
C LYS A 326 -19.06 -4.98 -2.40
N ASP A 327 -19.59 -3.77 -2.58
CA ASP A 327 -19.50 -3.02 -3.84
C ASP A 327 -18.07 -2.68 -4.23
N ILE A 328 -17.19 -2.39 -3.26
CA ILE A 328 -15.78 -2.17 -3.49
C ILE A 328 -15.07 -3.47 -3.91
N LEU A 329 -15.35 -4.59 -3.24
CA LEU A 329 -14.81 -5.88 -3.64
C LEU A 329 -15.25 -6.28 -5.06
N GLU A 330 -16.51 -6.03 -5.41
CA GLU A 330 -17.04 -6.30 -6.76
C GLU A 330 -16.36 -5.43 -7.83
N LYS A 331 -15.98 -4.18 -7.50
CA LYS A 331 -15.18 -3.33 -8.39
C LYS A 331 -13.77 -3.87 -8.58
N MET A 332 -13.11 -4.25 -7.48
CA MET A 332 -11.77 -4.83 -7.55
C MET A 332 -11.76 -6.13 -8.36
N ASP A 333 -12.76 -6.98 -8.17
CA ASP A 333 -12.85 -8.29 -8.86
C ASP A 333 -13.04 -8.16 -10.38
N LYS A 334 -13.53 -7.02 -10.89
CA LYS A 334 -13.57 -6.77 -12.33
C LYS A 334 -12.17 -6.65 -12.94
N MET A 335 -11.19 -6.25 -12.15
CA MET A 335 -9.80 -6.07 -12.59
C MET A 335 -9.00 -7.39 -12.63
N LYS A 336 -9.57 -8.52 -12.18
CA LYS A 336 -8.83 -9.79 -12.07
C LYS A 336 -8.30 -10.31 -13.41
N ASP A 337 -8.99 -10.00 -14.50
CA ASP A 337 -8.68 -10.45 -15.84
C ASP A 337 -7.79 -9.43 -16.60
N GLU A 338 -7.55 -8.26 -16.01
CA GLU A 338 -6.68 -7.20 -16.53
C GLU A 338 -5.19 -7.44 -16.21
N TYR A 339 -4.87 -8.52 -15.49
CA TYR A 339 -3.48 -8.86 -15.22
C TYR A 339 -2.81 -9.42 -16.48
N ASN A 340 -1.99 -8.59 -17.08
CA ASN A 340 -1.21 -8.96 -18.24
C ASN A 340 0.19 -9.43 -17.84
N ILE A 341 0.71 -10.44 -18.53
CA ILE A 341 2.11 -10.84 -18.43
C ILE A 341 2.86 -10.00 -19.47
N PHE A 342 3.59 -9.03 -19.00
CA PHE A 342 4.38 -8.12 -19.81
C PHE A 342 5.87 -8.52 -19.77
N ASP A 343 6.54 -8.49 -20.92
CA ASP A 343 7.99 -8.68 -20.98
C ASP A 343 8.72 -7.41 -20.50
N ILE A 344 9.07 -7.37 -19.22
CA ILE A 344 9.77 -6.22 -18.62
C ILE A 344 11.21 -6.05 -19.10
N SER A 345 11.75 -6.94 -19.91
CA SER A 345 13.11 -6.81 -20.47
C SER A 345 13.25 -5.54 -21.28
N TYR A 346 12.17 -5.10 -21.92
CA TYR A 346 12.11 -3.84 -22.67
C TYR A 346 12.31 -2.64 -21.75
N ILE A 347 11.61 -2.57 -20.61
CA ILE A 347 11.81 -1.50 -19.62
C ILE A 347 13.21 -1.57 -18.99
N LYS A 348 13.70 -2.80 -18.71
CA LYS A 348 15.05 -2.99 -18.15
C LYS A 348 16.14 -2.45 -19.07
N SER A 349 15.99 -2.59 -20.37
CA SER A 349 16.94 -2.12 -21.37
C SER A 349 16.78 -0.64 -21.73
N ASN A 350 15.53 -0.12 -21.70
CA ASN A 350 15.25 1.25 -22.08
C ASN A 350 14.11 1.84 -21.23
N TYR A 351 14.44 2.53 -20.15
CA TYR A 351 13.44 3.15 -19.27
C TYR A 351 12.62 4.25 -19.95
N ARG A 352 13.15 4.86 -21.03
CA ARG A 352 12.46 5.93 -21.77
C ARG A 352 11.19 5.48 -22.43
N CYS A 353 10.99 4.19 -22.64
CA CYS A 353 9.70 3.68 -23.11
C CYS A 353 8.53 4.01 -22.17
N LEU A 354 8.80 4.25 -20.87
CA LEU A 354 7.81 4.71 -19.88
C LEU A 354 7.72 6.26 -19.82
N ALA A 355 8.64 6.98 -20.44
CA ALA A 355 8.70 8.43 -20.45
C ALA A 355 9.16 8.94 -21.83
N PRO A 356 8.39 8.69 -22.91
CA PRO A 356 8.75 9.14 -24.24
C PRO A 356 8.85 10.67 -24.29
N GLU A 357 9.91 11.18 -24.94
CA GLU A 357 10.19 12.60 -25.04
C GLU A 357 9.36 13.28 -26.17
N ASP A 358 8.87 12.48 -27.16
CA ASP A 358 8.12 12.98 -28.34
C ASP A 358 6.89 12.14 -28.65
N THR A 359 5.84 12.83 -29.13
CA THR A 359 4.61 12.20 -29.66
C THR A 359 4.88 11.25 -30.83
N ASN A 360 5.97 11.45 -31.59
CA ASN A 360 6.35 10.57 -32.70
C ASN A 360 6.89 9.20 -32.24
N GLU A 361 7.53 9.12 -31.07
CA GLU A 361 7.90 7.81 -30.48
C GLU A 361 6.65 7.07 -29.96
N MET A 362 5.65 7.81 -29.47
CA MET A 362 4.37 7.22 -29.09
C MET A 362 3.62 6.63 -30.28
N GLU A 363 3.59 7.32 -31.43
CA GLU A 363 2.95 6.81 -32.64
C GLU A 363 3.60 5.52 -33.16
N SER A 364 4.94 5.38 -33.06
CA SER A 364 5.62 4.14 -33.43
C SER A 364 5.32 2.96 -32.48
N ILE A 365 5.12 3.24 -31.21
CA ILE A 365 4.69 2.23 -30.20
C ILE A 365 3.21 1.87 -30.43
N PHE A 366 2.37 2.83 -30.84
CA PHE A 366 0.96 2.60 -31.19
C PHE A 366 0.80 1.76 -32.47
N GLU A 367 1.61 1.99 -33.50
CA GLU A 367 1.57 1.19 -34.73
C GLU A 367 1.95 -0.28 -34.50
N GLU A 368 2.82 -0.58 -33.53
CA GLU A 368 3.13 -1.96 -33.14
C GLU A 368 2.05 -2.61 -32.24
N ALA A 369 1.28 -1.81 -31.49
CA ALA A 369 0.24 -2.27 -30.56
C ALA A 369 -1.15 -2.44 -31.21
N GLU A 370 -1.45 -1.75 -32.34
CA GLU A 370 -2.76 -1.82 -33.03
C GLU A 370 -3.07 -3.19 -33.69
N VAL A 371 -2.23 -4.21 -33.52
CA VAL A 371 -2.51 -5.57 -34.00
C VAL A 371 -3.41 -6.36 -33.03
N GLY A 372 -4.12 -5.72 -32.13
CA GLY A 372 -5.18 -6.39 -31.39
C GLY A 372 -5.72 -5.67 -30.16
N THR A 373 -6.65 -4.77 -30.35
CA THR A 373 -7.87 -4.68 -29.52
C THR A 373 -8.74 -3.51 -29.97
N ASP A 374 -9.86 -3.79 -30.58
CA ASP A 374 -11.03 -2.90 -30.61
C ASP A 374 -11.60 -2.84 -29.20
N ASN A 375 -11.45 -1.74 -28.50
CA ASN A 375 -12.28 -1.38 -27.37
C ASN A 375 -12.31 0.16 -27.22
N ASP A 376 -13.25 0.77 -27.98
CA ASP A 376 -13.83 2.07 -27.65
C ASP A 376 -14.69 1.86 -26.39
N ASP A 377 -14.27 2.45 -25.27
CA ASP A 377 -15.06 2.87 -24.11
C ASP A 377 -14.24 2.74 -22.83
N LEU A 378 -13.39 3.73 -22.55
CA LEU A 378 -12.85 3.94 -21.20
C LEU A 378 -13.56 5.14 -20.55
N PRO A 379 -14.25 4.97 -19.41
CA PRO A 379 -14.77 6.10 -18.64
C PRO A 379 -13.64 6.74 -17.82
N PHE A 380 -13.48 8.01 -17.96
CA PHE A 380 -12.61 8.88 -17.17
C PHE A 380 -13.16 9.17 -15.77
#